data_ff9041f5c07248e82562e4a46900b864
#
_entry.id   ff9041f5c07248e82562e4a46900b864
#
_cell.length_a   1.000
_cell.length_b   1.000
_cell.length_c   1.000
_cell.angle_alpha   90.00
_cell.angle_beta   90.00
_cell.angle_gamma   90.00
#
_symmetry.space_group_name_H-M   'P 1'
#
loop_
_entity.id
_entity.type
_entity.pdbx_description
1 polymer ?
#
loop_
_entity_poly.entity_id
_entity_poly.type
_entity_poly.pdbx_seq_one_letter_code
_entity_poly.pdbx_strand_id
1 'polypeptide(L)'
;ATVLQESQQQRLATLRKVCRQHEASHKTRLPPLYTDLHANTLNRMYVDDRFSLLYCEVPKVGCTNWKRIILALSRGDNQSMTIPASQVHEIQNYTKLHKFDAAGRRSRLGGYTTALFVREPMERLVSAYRDKFLLTSGYYQQKVYGRYIIAHYRTNPSRESLLQGHDVTFSEFVSFILDPRWALYQDVHWLPVHKLCQPCLLPFNFIGKLETMQRDAAALLAKIGAPSWMSYSDPKNKRSSASMTRSYLAQLSPEAKWKLYRFYYEDYRLFNYSPPHGINIK
;
A
#
# COMPACT_ATOMS: atom_id res chain seq x y z
N ALA A 1 -7.32 23.02 -18.49
CA ALA A 1 -6.97 21.96 -17.52
C ALA A 1 -7.32 20.62 -18.13
N THR A 2 -6.36 19.70 -18.19
CA THR A 2 -6.62 18.36 -18.71
C THR A 2 -7.43 17.55 -17.71
N VAL A 3 -8.25 16.61 -18.17
CA VAL A 3 -9.05 15.67 -17.32
C VAL A 3 -8.21 14.99 -16.24
N LEU A 4 -6.90 14.82 -16.47
CA LEU A 4 -5.94 14.28 -15.54
C LEU A 4 -5.68 15.20 -14.34
N GLN A 5 -5.60 16.49 -14.57
CA GLN A 5 -5.35 17.50 -13.54
C GLN A 5 -6.55 17.65 -12.59
N GLU A 6 -7.77 17.62 -13.14
CA GLU A 6 -9.01 17.61 -12.35
C GLU A 6 -9.11 16.37 -11.47
N SER A 7 -8.76 15.19 -11.99
CA SER A 7 -8.74 13.94 -11.19
C SER A 7 -7.77 14.02 -10.01
N GLN A 8 -6.56 14.58 -10.17
CA GLN A 8 -5.61 14.77 -9.07
C GLN A 8 -6.11 15.80 -8.06
N GLN A 9 -6.67 16.90 -8.50
CA GLN A 9 -7.26 17.92 -7.63
C GLN A 9 -8.39 17.34 -6.77
N GLN A 10 -9.28 16.53 -7.36
CA GLN A 10 -10.36 15.87 -6.62
C GLN A 10 -9.83 14.88 -5.58
N ARG A 11 -8.83 14.06 -5.91
CA ARG A 11 -8.21 13.11 -4.98
C ARG A 11 -7.58 13.83 -3.79
N LEU A 12 -6.82 14.88 -4.05
CA LEU A 12 -6.18 15.69 -3.02
C LEU A 12 -7.19 16.49 -2.19
N ALA A 13 -8.26 17.00 -2.79
CA ALA A 13 -9.34 17.68 -2.07
C ALA A 13 -10.06 16.73 -1.12
N THR A 14 -10.34 15.49 -1.57
CA THR A 14 -10.94 14.44 -0.73
C THR A 14 -10.03 14.08 0.44
N LEU A 15 -8.75 13.82 0.16
CA LEU A 15 -7.77 13.53 1.21
C LEU A 15 -7.76 14.63 2.28
N ARG A 16 -7.60 15.87 1.87
CA ARG A 16 -7.56 17.03 2.79
C ARG A 16 -8.85 17.21 3.58
N LYS A 17 -10.01 16.99 2.94
CA LYS A 17 -11.32 17.06 3.61
C LYS A 17 -11.42 16.01 4.71
N VAL A 18 -11.08 14.76 4.41
CA VAL A 18 -11.16 13.65 5.38
C VAL A 18 -10.15 13.86 6.51
N CYS A 19 -8.92 14.29 6.22
CA CYS A 19 -7.92 14.57 7.25
C CYS A 19 -8.37 15.68 8.21
N ARG A 20 -8.96 16.78 7.71
CA ARG A 20 -9.54 17.83 8.58
C ARG A 20 -10.67 17.31 9.48
N GLN A 21 -11.49 16.38 8.98
CA GLN A 21 -12.54 15.74 9.81
C GLN A 21 -11.94 14.90 10.94
N HIS A 22 -10.84 14.20 10.68
CA HIS A 22 -10.09 13.46 11.70
C HIS A 22 -9.54 14.37 12.79
N GLU A 23 -8.90 15.47 12.40
CA GLU A 23 -8.37 16.47 13.34
C GLU A 23 -9.47 17.02 14.26
N ALA A 24 -10.61 17.39 13.67
CA ALA A 24 -11.74 17.94 14.41
C ALA A 24 -12.35 16.92 15.42
N SER A 25 -12.40 15.62 15.04
CA SER A 25 -12.99 14.59 15.89
C SER A 25 -12.08 14.10 17.02
N HIS A 26 -10.75 14.18 16.84
CA HIS A 26 -9.79 13.65 17.82
C HIS A 26 -9.08 14.74 18.64
N LYS A 27 -9.39 16.03 18.43
CA LYS A 27 -8.70 17.18 19.05
C LYS A 27 -7.16 17.13 18.89
N THR A 28 -6.67 16.29 18.03
CA THR A 28 -5.25 16.15 17.72
C THR A 28 -4.90 17.19 16.67
N ARG A 29 -4.28 18.32 17.10
CA ARG A 29 -3.54 19.16 16.17
C ARG A 29 -2.50 18.28 15.50
N LEU A 30 -2.44 18.32 14.16
CA LEU A 30 -1.27 17.80 13.45
C LEU A 30 -0.02 18.42 14.09
N PRO A 31 0.95 17.61 14.52
CA PRO A 31 2.15 18.16 15.11
C PRO A 31 2.81 19.10 14.09
N PRO A 32 3.21 20.31 14.48
CA PRO A 32 3.90 21.24 13.59
C PRO A 32 5.27 20.74 13.13
N LEU A 33 5.72 19.64 13.66
CA LEU A 33 7.00 18.98 13.41
C LEU A 33 6.74 17.50 13.08
N TYR A 34 7.25 17.05 11.94
CA TYR A 34 7.23 15.66 11.47
C TYR A 34 7.93 14.66 12.43
N THR A 35 7.99 14.98 13.72
CA THR A 35 8.59 14.19 14.80
C THR A 35 7.74 12.97 15.16
N ASP A 36 6.42 13.05 14.93
CA ASP A 36 5.47 11.97 15.31
C ASP A 36 5.22 10.97 14.17
N LEU A 37 5.99 11.08 13.09
CA LEU A 37 5.97 10.07 12.04
C LEU A 37 6.56 8.77 12.58
N HIS A 38 5.78 7.69 12.46
CA HIS A 38 6.31 6.37 12.82
C HIS A 38 7.58 6.06 12.02
N ALA A 39 8.59 5.51 12.68
CA ALA A 39 9.84 5.09 12.04
C ALA A 39 9.59 4.17 10.83
N ASN A 40 8.56 3.33 10.90
CA ASN A 40 8.12 2.47 9.81
C ASN A 40 7.65 3.27 8.59
N THR A 41 6.95 4.39 8.77
CA THR A 41 6.53 5.27 7.66
C THR A 41 7.73 5.94 7.02
N LEU A 42 8.65 6.50 7.80
CA LEU A 42 9.89 7.09 7.29
C LEU A 42 10.75 6.10 6.50
N ASN A 43 10.78 4.83 6.93
CA ASN A 43 11.49 3.76 6.22
C ASN A 43 10.80 3.33 4.91
N ARG A 44 9.52 3.70 4.70
CA ARG A 44 8.77 3.46 3.46
C ARG A 44 8.85 4.58 2.45
N MET A 45 9.33 5.75 2.88
CA MET A 45 9.48 6.91 2.02
C MET A 45 10.79 6.85 1.26
N TYR A 46 10.73 6.47 -0.01
CA TYR A 46 11.86 6.53 -0.94
C TYR A 46 12.12 7.98 -1.34
N VAL A 47 13.37 8.33 -1.47
CA VAL A 47 13.83 9.68 -1.79
C VAL A 47 14.64 9.65 -3.08
N ASP A 48 14.31 10.51 -4.00
CA ASP A 48 15.16 10.85 -5.15
C ASP A 48 15.39 12.36 -5.16
N ASP A 49 16.61 12.76 -4.81
CA ASP A 49 16.99 14.20 -4.69
C ASP A 49 17.16 14.85 -6.07
N ARG A 50 17.50 14.09 -7.12
CA ARG A 50 17.69 14.60 -8.47
C ARG A 50 16.37 15.07 -9.10
N PHE A 51 15.30 14.32 -8.85
CA PHE A 51 13.97 14.61 -9.39
C PHE A 51 13.02 15.18 -8.33
N SER A 52 13.53 15.51 -7.16
CA SER A 52 12.75 16.04 -6.02
C SER A 52 11.49 15.20 -5.76
N LEU A 53 11.67 13.88 -5.67
CA LEU A 53 10.59 12.91 -5.47
C LEU A 53 10.67 12.26 -4.09
N LEU A 54 9.54 12.24 -3.39
CA LEU A 54 9.26 11.35 -2.27
C LEU A 54 8.16 10.36 -2.67
N TYR A 55 8.42 9.08 -2.51
CA TYR A 55 7.45 8.03 -2.84
C TYR A 55 7.21 7.11 -1.63
N CYS A 56 5.96 7.03 -1.15
CA CYS A 56 5.59 6.08 -0.12
C CYS A 56 5.29 4.71 -0.72
N GLU A 57 6.06 3.71 -0.31
CA GLU A 57 5.87 2.33 -0.76
C GLU A 57 4.64 1.69 -0.12
N VAL A 58 3.68 1.31 -0.94
CA VAL A 58 2.53 0.49 -0.56
C VAL A 58 2.61 -0.86 -1.25
N PRO A 59 2.73 -1.98 -0.51
CA PRO A 59 2.71 -3.31 -1.10
C PRO A 59 1.40 -3.60 -1.83
N LYS A 60 1.47 -4.39 -2.91
CA LYS A 60 0.34 -4.83 -3.75
C LYS A 60 -0.29 -3.71 -4.60
N VAL A 61 0.45 -2.59 -4.77
CA VAL A 61 0.08 -1.46 -5.63
C VAL A 61 1.18 -1.16 -6.67
N GLY A 62 1.78 -2.21 -7.23
CA GLY A 62 2.83 -2.06 -8.25
C GLY A 62 4.19 -1.62 -7.71
N CYS A 63 4.47 -1.81 -6.43
CA CYS A 63 5.69 -1.38 -5.76
C CYS A 63 6.98 -1.91 -6.41
N THR A 64 6.98 -3.11 -6.98
CA THR A 64 8.14 -3.67 -7.70
C THR A 64 8.57 -2.78 -8.88
N ASN A 65 7.62 -2.33 -9.70
CA ASN A 65 7.92 -1.45 -10.83
C ASN A 65 8.29 -0.04 -10.36
N TRP A 66 7.67 0.47 -9.30
CA TRP A 66 8.08 1.74 -8.71
C TRP A 66 9.50 1.68 -8.14
N LYS A 67 9.91 0.56 -7.52
CA LYS A 67 11.31 0.37 -7.09
C LYS A 67 12.28 0.39 -8.27
N ARG A 68 11.93 -0.25 -9.40
CA ARG A 68 12.73 -0.18 -10.63
C ARG A 68 12.84 1.25 -11.14
N ILE A 69 11.74 1.99 -11.21
CA ILE A 69 11.72 3.39 -11.63
C ILE A 69 12.61 4.25 -10.72
N ILE A 70 12.45 4.15 -9.41
CA ILE A 70 13.27 4.91 -8.45
C ILE A 70 14.74 4.57 -8.61
N LEU A 71 15.07 3.30 -8.82
CA LEU A 71 16.46 2.88 -9.06
C LEU A 71 17.01 3.43 -10.36
N ALA A 72 16.23 3.38 -11.44
CA ALA A 72 16.58 3.93 -12.74
C ALA A 72 16.77 5.45 -12.73
N LEU A 73 15.89 6.17 -12.00
CA LEU A 73 16.05 7.61 -11.76
C LEU A 73 17.34 7.92 -11.03
N SER A 74 17.61 7.22 -9.93
CA SER A 74 18.79 7.42 -9.09
C SER A 74 20.09 7.13 -9.83
N ARG A 75 20.12 6.08 -10.65
CA ARG A 75 21.30 5.68 -11.43
C ARG A 75 21.43 6.41 -12.76
N GLY A 76 20.35 6.93 -13.29
CA GLY A 76 20.31 7.53 -14.64
C GLY A 76 20.42 6.49 -15.75
N ASP A 77 20.01 5.23 -15.50
CA ASP A 77 20.11 4.12 -16.43
C ASP A 77 18.74 3.48 -16.72
N ASN A 78 18.63 2.84 -17.87
CA ASN A 78 17.44 2.10 -18.27
C ASN A 78 17.53 0.59 -17.87
N GLN A 79 18.72 0.10 -17.54
CA GLN A 79 18.93 -1.32 -17.18
C GLN A 79 18.20 -1.69 -15.89
N SER A 80 18.07 -0.74 -14.98
CA SER A 80 17.32 -0.92 -13.72
C SER A 80 15.86 -1.30 -13.94
N MET A 81 15.27 -0.97 -15.10
CA MET A 81 13.89 -1.33 -15.45
C MET A 81 13.69 -2.82 -15.72
N THR A 82 14.75 -3.56 -16.05
CA THR A 82 14.71 -4.99 -16.38
C THR A 82 15.09 -5.91 -15.21
N ILE A 83 15.48 -5.37 -14.06
CA ILE A 83 15.89 -6.16 -12.88
C ILE A 83 14.74 -7.11 -12.48
N PRO A 84 15.03 -8.41 -12.26
CA PRO A 84 14.02 -9.36 -11.79
C PRO A 84 13.33 -8.92 -10.50
N ALA A 85 12.05 -9.28 -10.34
CA ALA A 85 11.25 -8.86 -9.19
C ALA A 85 11.87 -9.32 -7.85
N SER A 86 12.42 -10.53 -7.78
CA SER A 86 13.11 -11.04 -6.60
C SER A 86 14.28 -10.15 -6.21
N GLN A 87 15.13 -9.81 -7.18
CA GLN A 87 16.34 -9.02 -6.92
C GLN A 87 16.05 -7.57 -6.55
N VAL A 88 15.06 -6.93 -7.18
CA VAL A 88 14.75 -5.51 -6.89
C VAL A 88 14.30 -5.27 -5.45
N HIS A 89 13.74 -6.30 -4.81
CA HIS A 89 13.34 -6.23 -3.40
C HIS A 89 14.50 -6.43 -2.43
N GLU A 90 15.60 -7.04 -2.87
CA GLU A 90 16.81 -7.30 -2.07
C GLU A 90 17.80 -6.12 -2.10
N ILE A 91 17.63 -5.17 -3.01
CA ILE A 91 18.50 -4.00 -3.10
C ILE A 91 18.38 -3.15 -1.84
N GLN A 92 19.51 -2.96 -1.15
CA GLN A 92 19.55 -2.20 0.11
C GLN A 92 19.86 -0.69 -0.09
N ASN A 93 20.39 -0.32 -1.25
CA ASN A 93 20.96 1.02 -1.49
C ASN A 93 19.93 2.08 -1.91
N TYR A 94 18.66 1.87 -1.64
CA TYR A 94 17.67 2.94 -1.81
C TYR A 94 17.88 4.03 -0.78
N THR A 95 17.82 5.28 -1.22
CA THR A 95 17.75 6.42 -0.30
C THR A 95 16.34 6.52 0.26
N LYS A 96 16.24 6.60 1.59
CA LYS A 96 14.96 6.64 2.31
C LYS A 96 14.95 7.78 3.32
N LEU A 97 13.76 8.32 3.60
CA LEU A 97 13.59 9.52 4.40
C LEU A 97 14.09 9.37 5.85
N HIS A 98 14.08 8.15 6.41
CA HIS A 98 14.62 7.91 7.76
C HIS A 98 16.13 8.17 7.87
N LYS A 99 16.88 8.13 6.75
CA LYS A 99 18.34 8.38 6.74
C LYS A 99 18.72 9.86 6.94
N PHE A 100 17.74 10.77 6.86
CA PHE A 100 17.97 12.21 7.03
C PHE A 100 17.64 12.66 8.45
N ASP A 101 18.31 13.71 8.90
CA ASP A 101 17.96 14.41 10.13
C ASP A 101 16.64 15.20 10.02
N ALA A 102 16.21 15.83 11.08
CA ALA A 102 14.95 16.58 11.13
C ALA A 102 14.92 17.76 10.11
N ALA A 103 16.04 18.42 9.89
CA ALA A 103 16.14 19.54 8.93
C ALA A 103 16.06 19.01 7.49
N GLY A 104 16.80 17.96 7.17
CA GLY A 104 16.78 17.30 5.87
C GLY A 104 15.42 16.69 5.51
N ARG A 105 14.69 16.13 6.50
CA ARG A 105 13.30 15.67 6.32
C ARG A 105 12.36 16.84 6.01
N ARG A 106 12.43 17.93 6.79
CA ARG A 106 11.58 19.11 6.58
C ARG A 106 11.78 19.72 5.20
N SER A 107 13.03 19.90 4.79
CA SER A 107 13.36 20.47 3.48
C SER A 107 12.71 19.66 2.36
N ARG A 108 12.85 18.32 2.39
CA ARG A 108 12.29 17.43 1.37
C ARG A 108 10.76 17.38 1.39
N LEU A 109 10.17 17.26 2.58
CA LEU A 109 8.71 17.26 2.72
C LEU A 109 8.07 18.58 2.31
N GLY A 110 8.77 19.70 2.44
CA GLY A 110 8.29 21.03 2.04
C GLY A 110 8.48 21.33 0.55
N GLY A 111 9.48 20.72 -0.11
CA GLY A 111 9.88 21.09 -1.47
C GLY A 111 9.65 20.04 -2.55
N TYR A 112 9.49 18.76 -2.18
CA TYR A 112 9.45 17.65 -3.15
C TYR A 112 8.03 17.27 -3.56
N THR A 113 7.92 16.62 -4.70
CA THR A 113 6.71 15.89 -5.07
C THR A 113 6.57 14.68 -4.19
N THR A 114 5.59 14.68 -3.27
CA THR A 114 5.31 13.57 -2.36
C THR A 114 4.17 12.73 -2.92
N ALA A 115 4.51 11.55 -3.40
CA ALA A 115 3.61 10.68 -4.15
C ALA A 115 3.21 9.42 -3.37
N LEU A 116 1.95 9.02 -3.55
CA LEU A 116 1.35 7.81 -3.01
C LEU A 116 0.53 7.13 -4.09
N PHE A 117 0.69 5.82 -4.26
CA PHE A 117 -0.20 5.02 -5.10
C PHE A 117 -1.03 4.08 -4.21
N VAL A 118 -2.31 4.00 -4.52
CA VAL A 118 -3.29 3.22 -3.76
C VAL A 118 -4.04 2.24 -4.67
N ARG A 119 -4.77 1.33 -4.07
CA ARG A 119 -5.63 0.36 -4.72
C ARG A 119 -6.89 0.18 -3.89
N GLU A 120 -7.99 -0.26 -4.53
CA GLU A 120 -9.21 -0.64 -3.82
C GLU A 120 -8.85 -1.61 -2.68
N PRO A 121 -9.25 -1.32 -1.43
CA PRO A 121 -8.70 -2.01 -0.26
C PRO A 121 -8.93 -3.51 -0.24
N MET A 122 -10.12 -4.01 -0.67
CA MET A 122 -10.38 -5.46 -0.72
C MET A 122 -9.63 -6.15 -1.84
N GLU A 123 -9.48 -5.50 -3.00
CA GLU A 123 -8.63 -6.05 -4.07
C GLU A 123 -7.16 -6.11 -3.66
N ARG A 124 -6.70 -5.12 -2.90
CA ARG A 124 -5.36 -5.11 -2.34
C ARG A 124 -5.18 -6.26 -1.35
N LEU A 125 -6.14 -6.49 -0.45
CA LEU A 125 -6.14 -7.58 0.51
C LEU A 125 -6.10 -8.95 -0.16
N VAL A 126 -7.01 -9.19 -1.13
CA VAL A 126 -7.04 -10.46 -1.89
C VAL A 126 -5.72 -10.68 -2.64
N SER A 127 -5.15 -9.61 -3.19
CA SER A 127 -3.83 -9.69 -3.83
C SER A 127 -2.72 -10.07 -2.84
N ALA A 128 -2.77 -9.58 -1.60
CA ALA A 128 -1.83 -9.94 -0.56
C ALA A 128 -1.99 -11.41 -0.14
N TYR A 129 -3.22 -11.84 0.13
CA TYR A 129 -3.52 -13.21 0.48
C TYR A 129 -3.01 -14.20 -0.57
N ARG A 130 -3.34 -13.98 -1.84
CA ARG A 130 -2.93 -14.86 -2.93
C ARG A 130 -1.41 -14.94 -3.08
N ASP A 131 -0.73 -13.81 -3.00
CA ASP A 131 0.72 -13.75 -3.14
C ASP A 131 1.43 -14.40 -1.94
N LYS A 132 0.93 -14.24 -0.73
CA LYS A 132 1.63 -14.65 0.48
C LYS A 132 1.26 -16.04 1.00
N PHE A 133 0.07 -16.54 0.66
CA PHE A 133 -0.38 -17.85 1.15
C PHE A 133 -0.62 -18.89 0.04
N LEU A 134 -0.86 -18.46 -1.22
CA LEU A 134 -1.13 -19.41 -2.31
C LEU A 134 0.04 -19.61 -3.28
N LEU A 135 1.05 -18.73 -3.23
CA LEU A 135 2.21 -18.82 -4.12
C LEU A 135 3.48 -19.17 -3.32
N THR A 136 4.42 -19.81 -3.99
CA THR A 136 5.74 -20.17 -3.41
C THR A 136 6.55 -18.96 -2.96
N SER A 137 6.31 -17.78 -3.56
CA SER A 137 6.92 -16.50 -3.13
C SER A 137 6.54 -16.09 -1.71
N GLY A 138 5.49 -16.67 -1.13
CA GLY A 138 5.01 -16.39 0.21
C GLY A 138 5.67 -17.20 1.33
N TYR A 139 6.76 -17.90 1.07
CA TYR A 139 7.38 -18.83 2.03
C TYR A 139 7.54 -18.24 3.44
N TYR A 140 8.04 -17.02 3.56
CA TYR A 140 8.19 -16.35 4.87
C TYR A 140 6.84 -16.19 5.58
N GLN A 141 5.83 -15.64 4.88
CA GLN A 141 4.52 -15.43 5.47
C GLN A 141 3.82 -16.75 5.80
N GLN A 142 3.99 -17.79 5.00
CA GLN A 142 3.46 -19.12 5.27
C GLN A 142 4.08 -19.69 6.55
N LYS A 143 5.40 -19.62 6.73
CA LYS A 143 6.09 -20.13 7.91
C LYS A 143 5.79 -19.32 9.18
N VAL A 144 5.71 -18.02 9.09
CA VAL A 144 5.52 -17.14 10.27
C VAL A 144 4.04 -16.99 10.60
N TYR A 145 3.23 -16.55 9.63
CA TYR A 145 1.81 -16.26 9.85
C TYR A 145 0.91 -17.47 9.55
N GLY A 146 1.18 -18.19 8.46
CA GLY A 146 0.31 -19.28 8.02
C GLY A 146 0.20 -20.40 9.04
N ARG A 147 1.32 -20.86 9.58
CA ARG A 147 1.35 -21.86 10.65
C ARG A 147 0.57 -21.43 11.88
N TYR A 148 0.75 -20.14 12.25
CA TYR A 148 0.05 -19.54 13.38
C TYR A 148 -1.47 -19.46 13.13
N ILE A 149 -1.86 -18.95 11.95
CA ILE A 149 -3.27 -18.83 11.55
C ILE A 149 -3.96 -20.18 11.60
N ILE A 150 -3.36 -21.20 11.00
CA ILE A 150 -3.92 -22.56 10.98
C ILE A 150 -4.06 -23.11 12.40
N ALA A 151 -3.04 -22.96 13.24
CA ALA A 151 -3.08 -23.46 14.61
C ALA A 151 -4.20 -22.83 15.47
N HIS A 152 -4.59 -21.58 15.19
CA HIS A 152 -5.54 -20.85 16.02
C HIS A 152 -6.95 -20.74 15.47
N TYR A 153 -7.11 -20.90 14.14
CA TYR A 153 -8.40 -20.66 13.49
C TYR A 153 -8.96 -21.89 12.73
N ARG A 154 -8.19 -22.97 12.61
CA ARG A 154 -8.64 -24.21 11.96
C ARG A 154 -9.03 -25.25 12.98
N THR A 155 -10.23 -25.84 12.78
CA THR A 155 -10.65 -27.02 13.54
C THR A 155 -9.93 -28.25 13.00
N ASN A 156 -9.26 -29.00 13.89
CA ASN A 156 -8.53 -30.24 13.54
C ASN A 156 -7.51 -30.08 12.39
N PRO A 157 -6.51 -29.18 12.51
CA PRO A 157 -5.52 -29.00 11.47
C PRO A 157 -4.64 -30.26 11.29
N SER A 158 -4.28 -30.57 10.04
CA SER A 158 -3.32 -31.65 9.79
C SER A 158 -1.92 -31.27 10.27
N ARG A 159 -1.09 -32.31 10.56
CA ARG A 159 0.33 -32.07 10.91
C ARG A 159 1.08 -31.33 9.80
N GLU A 160 0.78 -31.64 8.54
CA GLU A 160 1.40 -30.99 7.40
C GLU A 160 1.03 -29.49 7.33
N SER A 161 -0.26 -29.15 7.47
CA SER A 161 -0.73 -27.75 7.50
C SER A 161 -0.03 -26.95 8.60
N LEU A 162 0.11 -27.53 9.80
CA LEU A 162 0.81 -26.91 10.93
C LEU A 162 2.30 -26.69 10.67
N LEU A 163 2.94 -27.61 9.93
CA LEU A 163 4.36 -27.50 9.61
C LEU A 163 4.64 -26.57 8.44
N GLN A 164 3.78 -26.52 7.45
CA GLN A 164 4.02 -25.79 6.21
C GLN A 164 3.36 -24.39 6.22
N GLY A 165 2.14 -24.25 6.71
CA GLY A 165 1.41 -22.98 6.76
C GLY A 165 0.99 -22.45 5.39
N HIS A 166 0.98 -23.28 4.34
CA HIS A 166 0.78 -22.87 2.94
C HIS A 166 -0.67 -22.96 2.47
N ASP A 167 -1.55 -23.62 3.23
CA ASP A 167 -2.95 -23.90 2.88
C ASP A 167 -3.95 -23.08 3.71
N VAL A 168 -3.54 -21.92 4.20
CA VAL A 168 -4.42 -20.97 4.90
C VAL A 168 -5.61 -20.63 4.01
N THR A 169 -6.83 -20.80 4.51
CA THR A 169 -8.04 -20.33 3.81
C THR A 169 -8.21 -18.82 3.94
N PHE A 170 -8.95 -18.20 3.01
CA PHE A 170 -9.20 -16.77 3.08
C PHE A 170 -9.99 -16.38 4.34
N SER A 171 -10.89 -17.24 4.80
CA SER A 171 -11.67 -17.03 6.02
C SER A 171 -10.81 -17.05 7.28
N GLU A 172 -9.88 -17.99 7.39
CA GLU A 172 -8.90 -18.04 8.50
C GLU A 172 -7.99 -16.82 8.51
N PHE A 173 -7.52 -16.41 7.33
CA PHE A 173 -6.71 -15.20 7.17
C PHE A 173 -7.47 -13.93 7.62
N VAL A 174 -8.73 -13.79 7.24
CA VAL A 174 -9.56 -12.66 7.66
C VAL A 174 -9.82 -12.71 9.16
N SER A 175 -10.04 -13.88 9.75
CA SER A 175 -10.19 -14.04 11.20
C SER A 175 -8.95 -13.55 11.95
N PHE A 176 -7.76 -13.88 11.46
CA PHE A 176 -6.50 -13.39 12.01
C PHE A 176 -6.36 -11.85 11.91
N ILE A 177 -6.69 -11.27 10.75
CA ILE A 177 -6.61 -9.81 10.56
C ILE A 177 -7.52 -9.06 11.53
N LEU A 178 -8.70 -9.61 11.78
CA LEU A 178 -9.73 -8.99 12.61
C LEU A 178 -9.57 -9.23 14.11
N ASP A 179 -8.68 -10.12 14.50
CA ASP A 179 -8.43 -10.44 15.90
C ASP A 179 -7.58 -9.34 16.57
N PRO A 180 -8.13 -8.62 17.56
CA PRO A 180 -7.42 -7.52 18.22
C PRO A 180 -6.15 -7.95 18.94
N ARG A 181 -6.01 -9.22 19.31
CA ARG A 181 -4.80 -9.78 19.95
C ARG A 181 -3.57 -9.62 19.06
N TRP A 182 -3.76 -9.56 17.73
CA TRP A 182 -2.68 -9.51 16.73
C TRP A 182 -2.57 -8.15 16.05
N ALA A 183 -3.23 -7.12 16.56
CA ALA A 183 -3.24 -5.78 15.97
C ALA A 183 -1.83 -5.19 15.76
N LEU A 184 -0.86 -5.53 16.61
CA LEU A 184 0.54 -5.08 16.53
C LEU A 184 1.43 -5.98 15.64
N TYR A 185 0.96 -7.17 15.27
CA TYR A 185 1.74 -8.17 14.52
C TYR A 185 1.29 -8.32 13.07
N GLN A 186 0.61 -7.30 12.54
CA GLN A 186 0.14 -7.31 11.15
C GLN A 186 1.28 -7.04 10.17
N ASP A 187 1.31 -7.82 9.10
CA ASP A 187 2.30 -7.63 8.02
C ASP A 187 1.91 -6.46 7.12
N VAL A 188 2.90 -5.77 6.62
CA VAL A 188 2.77 -4.59 5.73
C VAL A 188 1.98 -4.85 4.45
N HIS A 189 1.90 -6.10 4.01
CA HIS A 189 1.18 -6.45 2.77
C HIS A 189 -0.33 -6.29 2.91
N TRP A 190 -0.88 -6.41 4.13
CA TRP A 190 -2.31 -6.22 4.39
C TRP A 190 -2.65 -5.10 5.37
N LEU A 191 -1.66 -4.46 6.00
CA LEU A 191 -1.94 -3.26 6.78
C LEU A 191 -2.62 -2.18 5.92
N PRO A 192 -3.63 -1.44 6.46
CA PRO A 192 -4.23 -0.30 5.79
C PRO A 192 -3.21 0.74 5.36
N VAL A 193 -3.46 1.40 4.23
CA VAL A 193 -2.55 2.41 3.65
C VAL A 193 -2.38 3.61 4.57
N HIS A 194 -3.44 4.02 5.26
CA HIS A 194 -3.37 5.13 6.21
C HIS A 194 -2.41 4.84 7.39
N LYS A 195 -2.24 3.58 7.78
CA LYS A 195 -1.26 3.17 8.79
C LYS A 195 0.17 3.08 8.22
N LEU A 196 0.31 2.68 6.95
CA LEU A 196 1.61 2.55 6.29
C LEU A 196 2.24 3.91 5.96
N CYS A 197 1.46 4.83 5.39
CA CYS A 197 1.94 6.08 4.80
C CYS A 197 1.49 7.34 5.55
N GLN A 198 0.64 7.23 6.56
CA GLN A 198 0.15 8.33 7.39
C GLN A 198 -0.24 9.58 6.58
N PRO A 199 -1.22 9.48 5.64
CA PRO A 199 -1.46 10.52 4.64
C PRO A 199 -2.05 11.82 5.21
N CYS A 200 -2.51 11.81 6.45
CA CYS A 200 -2.92 13.04 7.14
C CYS A 200 -1.75 13.75 7.86
N LEU A 201 -0.63 13.07 8.06
CA LEU A 201 0.58 13.66 8.66
C LEU A 201 1.62 14.07 7.60
N LEU A 202 1.61 13.43 6.43
CA LEU A 202 2.53 13.72 5.34
C LEU A 202 1.88 14.57 4.26
N PRO A 203 2.60 15.55 3.67
CA PRO A 203 2.06 16.49 2.71
C PRO A 203 1.97 15.91 1.29
N PHE A 204 1.21 14.82 1.11
CA PHE A 204 1.03 14.24 -0.21
C PHE A 204 0.43 15.25 -1.18
N ASN A 205 1.09 15.43 -2.33
CA ASN A 205 0.67 16.31 -3.41
C ASN A 205 0.47 15.55 -4.74
N PHE A 206 0.58 14.21 -4.71
CA PHE A 206 0.21 13.33 -5.81
C PHE A 206 -0.36 12.00 -5.28
N ILE A 207 -1.55 11.63 -5.76
CA ILE A 207 -2.20 10.35 -5.44
C ILE A 207 -2.52 9.61 -6.74
N GLY A 208 -1.83 8.49 -6.99
CA GLY A 208 -2.14 7.56 -8.08
C GLY A 208 -3.04 6.41 -7.61
N LYS A 209 -3.75 5.78 -8.54
CA LYS A 209 -4.54 4.58 -8.29
C LYS A 209 -4.07 3.44 -9.18
N LEU A 210 -4.06 2.20 -8.67
CA LEU A 210 -3.69 1.03 -9.48
C LEU A 210 -4.63 0.85 -10.67
N GLU A 211 -5.89 1.19 -10.49
CA GLU A 211 -6.96 1.11 -11.50
C GLU A 211 -6.69 2.01 -12.72
N THR A 212 -5.91 3.07 -12.51
CA THR A 212 -5.50 4.02 -13.55
C THR A 212 -3.98 4.18 -13.64
N MET A 213 -3.24 3.12 -13.27
CA MET A 213 -1.78 3.16 -13.05
C MET A 213 -0.99 3.74 -14.23
N GLN A 214 -1.28 3.33 -15.47
CA GLN A 214 -0.54 3.80 -16.64
C GLN A 214 -0.62 5.32 -16.78
N ARG A 215 -1.85 5.85 -16.71
CA ARG A 215 -2.12 7.27 -16.81
C ARG A 215 -1.50 8.05 -15.64
N ASP A 216 -1.71 7.56 -14.42
CA ASP A 216 -1.27 8.27 -13.22
C ASP A 216 0.26 8.21 -13.08
N ALA A 217 0.90 7.11 -13.47
CA ALA A 217 2.36 7.01 -13.48
C ALA A 217 2.98 7.93 -14.53
N ALA A 218 2.43 7.98 -15.74
CA ALA A 218 2.89 8.92 -16.76
C ALA A 218 2.76 10.38 -16.29
N ALA A 219 1.67 10.72 -15.60
CA ALA A 219 1.48 12.05 -15.03
C ALA A 219 2.49 12.38 -13.91
N LEU A 220 2.81 11.41 -13.05
CA LEU A 220 3.84 11.61 -12.01
C LEU A 220 5.22 11.79 -12.64
N LEU A 221 5.60 10.93 -13.59
CA LEU A 221 6.89 11.01 -14.27
C LEU A 221 7.06 12.34 -15.01
N ALA A 222 6.03 12.81 -15.72
CA ALA A 222 6.04 14.12 -16.36
C ALA A 222 6.14 15.26 -15.33
N LYS A 223 5.40 15.16 -14.20
CA LYS A 223 5.42 16.18 -13.13
C LYS A 223 6.82 16.36 -12.52
N ILE A 224 7.58 15.30 -12.35
CA ILE A 224 8.93 15.33 -11.79
C ILE A 224 10.03 15.59 -12.84
N GLY A 225 9.67 15.74 -14.11
CA GLY A 225 10.65 15.93 -15.20
C GLY A 225 11.50 14.67 -15.48
N ALA A 226 10.94 13.48 -15.30
CA ALA A 226 11.65 12.25 -15.59
C ALA A 226 12.03 12.13 -17.08
N PRO A 227 13.13 11.43 -17.41
CA PRO A 227 13.54 11.25 -18.82
C PRO A 227 12.42 10.64 -19.68
N SER A 228 12.33 11.05 -20.94
CA SER A 228 11.27 10.63 -21.87
C SER A 228 11.24 9.14 -22.16
N TRP A 229 12.38 8.44 -22.01
CA TRP A 229 12.45 6.98 -22.16
C TRP A 229 11.84 6.22 -20.96
N MET A 230 11.59 6.90 -19.84
CA MET A 230 11.07 6.27 -18.63
C MET A 230 9.56 6.14 -18.69
N SER A 231 9.08 4.93 -18.55
CA SER A 231 7.65 4.65 -18.48
C SER A 231 7.35 3.57 -17.43
N TYR A 232 6.16 3.60 -16.88
CA TYR A 232 5.69 2.53 -16.01
C TYR A 232 5.32 1.32 -16.88
N SER A 233 6.13 0.27 -16.83
CA SER A 233 5.78 -0.99 -17.50
C SER A 233 4.92 -1.85 -16.57
N ASP A 234 3.72 -2.17 -17.04
CA ASP A 234 2.83 -3.09 -16.34
C ASP A 234 3.00 -4.48 -16.95
N PRO A 235 3.50 -5.46 -16.20
CA PRO A 235 3.48 -6.83 -16.69
C PRO A 235 2.00 -7.21 -16.87
N LYS A 236 1.62 -7.60 -18.08
CA LYS A 236 0.24 -7.96 -18.51
C LYS A 236 -0.35 -9.15 -17.73
N ASN A 237 0.22 -9.57 -16.61
CA ASN A 237 -0.10 -10.80 -15.93
C ASN A 237 -0.81 -10.62 -14.59
N LYS A 238 -2.06 -11.10 -14.57
CA LYS A 238 -2.79 -11.67 -13.41
C LYS A 238 -3.00 -10.73 -12.22
N ARG A 239 -3.51 -9.53 -12.46
CA ARG A 239 -4.09 -8.74 -11.38
C ARG A 239 -5.29 -9.48 -10.79
N SER A 240 -5.45 -9.44 -9.45
CA SER A 240 -6.74 -9.80 -8.87
C SER A 240 -7.79 -8.83 -9.43
N SER A 241 -8.76 -9.36 -10.14
CA SER A 241 -9.86 -8.59 -10.71
C SER A 241 -10.95 -8.36 -9.67
N ALA A 242 -11.82 -7.40 -9.91
CA ALA A 242 -13.00 -7.19 -9.08
C ALA A 242 -13.88 -8.45 -8.95
N SER A 243 -13.98 -9.28 -10.02
CA SER A 243 -14.71 -10.56 -9.98
C SER A 243 -14.06 -11.55 -9.03
N MET A 244 -12.74 -11.68 -9.07
CA MET A 244 -11.99 -12.54 -8.16
C MET A 244 -12.13 -12.08 -6.71
N THR A 245 -12.06 -10.78 -6.46
CA THR A 245 -12.27 -10.23 -5.11
C THR A 245 -13.65 -10.56 -4.59
N ARG A 246 -14.69 -10.45 -5.43
CA ARG A 246 -16.05 -10.87 -5.06
C ARG A 246 -16.13 -12.35 -4.69
N SER A 247 -15.44 -13.23 -5.40
CA SER A 247 -15.42 -14.67 -5.10
C SER A 247 -14.80 -14.97 -3.73
N TYR A 248 -13.74 -14.27 -3.35
CA TYR A 248 -13.15 -14.42 -2.02
C TYR A 248 -14.05 -13.83 -0.93
N LEU A 249 -14.61 -12.64 -1.14
CA LEU A 249 -15.53 -12.03 -0.17
C LEU A 249 -16.80 -12.84 0.02
N ALA A 250 -17.27 -13.57 -1.00
CA ALA A 250 -18.44 -14.45 -0.89
C ALA A 250 -18.25 -15.59 0.13
N GLN A 251 -17.01 -15.97 0.42
CA GLN A 251 -16.68 -17.01 1.42
C GLN A 251 -16.83 -16.53 2.88
N LEU A 252 -17.01 -15.22 3.09
CA LEU A 252 -17.09 -14.61 4.42
C LEU A 252 -18.54 -14.42 4.85
N SER A 253 -18.78 -14.52 6.16
CA SER A 253 -20.07 -14.14 6.75
C SER A 253 -20.34 -12.64 6.56
N PRO A 254 -21.60 -12.18 6.60
CA PRO A 254 -21.94 -10.76 6.56
C PRO A 254 -21.23 -9.94 7.63
N GLU A 255 -21.13 -10.49 8.85
CA GLU A 255 -20.44 -9.85 9.96
C GLU A 255 -18.94 -9.70 9.71
N ALA A 256 -18.26 -10.75 9.20
CA ALA A 256 -16.84 -10.69 8.86
C ALA A 256 -16.55 -9.67 7.75
N LYS A 257 -17.43 -9.60 6.73
CA LYS A 257 -17.35 -8.57 5.66
C LYS A 257 -17.45 -7.16 6.24
N TRP A 258 -18.39 -6.94 7.13
CA TRP A 258 -18.59 -5.63 7.76
C TRP A 258 -17.41 -5.23 8.64
N LYS A 259 -16.90 -6.14 9.49
CA LYS A 259 -15.70 -5.91 10.30
C LYS A 259 -14.48 -5.62 9.44
N LEU A 260 -14.31 -6.36 8.33
CA LEU A 260 -13.23 -6.16 7.39
C LEU A 260 -13.33 -4.79 6.70
N TYR A 261 -14.52 -4.36 6.26
CA TYR A 261 -14.73 -3.01 5.76
C TYR A 261 -14.38 -1.96 6.81
N ARG A 262 -14.78 -2.14 8.06
CA ARG A 262 -14.43 -1.23 9.17
C ARG A 262 -12.92 -1.16 9.40
N PHE A 263 -12.21 -2.27 9.26
CA PHE A 263 -10.74 -2.30 9.38
C PHE A 263 -10.04 -1.43 8.32
N TYR A 264 -10.60 -1.35 7.10
CA TYR A 264 -10.08 -0.51 6.02
C TYR A 264 -10.87 0.79 5.81
N TYR A 265 -11.80 1.12 6.68
CA TYR A 265 -12.75 2.23 6.51
C TYR A 265 -12.09 3.57 6.16
N GLU A 266 -10.97 3.89 6.81
CA GLU A 266 -10.27 5.13 6.54
C GLU A 266 -9.62 5.16 5.15
N ASP A 267 -9.13 4.04 4.66
CA ASP A 267 -8.59 3.95 3.29
C ASP A 267 -9.71 4.19 2.25
N TYR A 268 -10.93 3.69 2.49
CA TYR A 268 -12.09 3.99 1.63
C TYR A 268 -12.40 5.47 1.58
N ARG A 269 -12.42 6.13 2.72
CA ARG A 269 -12.71 7.56 2.83
C ARG A 269 -11.62 8.44 2.24
N LEU A 270 -10.37 8.22 2.65
CA LEU A 270 -9.21 9.03 2.26
C LEU A 270 -8.97 9.00 0.74
N PHE A 271 -9.23 7.86 0.12
CA PHE A 271 -8.91 7.66 -1.31
C PHE A 271 -10.15 7.58 -2.22
N ASN A 272 -11.32 7.94 -1.69
CA ASN A 272 -12.57 7.98 -2.44
C ASN A 272 -12.86 6.66 -3.18
N TYR A 273 -12.85 5.56 -2.44
CA TYR A 273 -13.35 4.28 -2.91
C TYR A 273 -14.77 4.04 -2.43
N SER A 274 -15.59 3.44 -3.29
CA SER A 274 -16.93 3.01 -2.89
C SER A 274 -16.85 1.76 -2.00
N PRO A 275 -17.71 1.64 -0.99
CA PRO A 275 -17.79 0.42 -0.19
C PRO A 275 -18.03 -0.81 -1.06
N PRO A 276 -17.53 -1.99 -0.65
CA PRO A 276 -17.77 -3.23 -1.38
C PRO A 276 -19.26 -3.55 -1.49
N HIS A 277 -19.69 -4.12 -2.61
CA HIS A 277 -21.07 -4.55 -2.80
C HIS A 277 -21.51 -5.53 -1.70
N GLY A 278 -22.75 -5.37 -1.21
CA GLY A 278 -23.35 -6.24 -0.20
C GLY A 278 -22.95 -5.93 1.25
N ILE A 279 -22.27 -4.80 1.50
CA ILE A 279 -22.09 -4.27 2.85
C ILE A 279 -23.16 -3.19 3.08
N ASN A 280 -24.15 -3.51 3.94
CA ASN A 280 -25.12 -2.52 4.38
C ASN A 280 -24.43 -1.54 5.34
N ILE A 281 -24.23 -0.32 4.90
CA ILE A 281 -23.80 0.81 5.73
C ILE A 281 -25.08 1.35 6.38
N LYS A 282 -25.43 0.85 7.59
CA LYS A 282 -26.43 1.47 8.44
C LYS A 282 -25.77 2.48 9.36
#